data_82a958661f55cdf3c03e1821f5685849
#
_entry.id   82a958661f55cdf3c03e1821f5685849
#
_cell.length_a   1.000
_cell.length_b   1.000
_cell.length_c   1.000
_cell.angle_alpha   90.00
_cell.angle_beta   90.00
_cell.angle_gamma   90.00
#
_symmetry.space_group_name_H-M   'P 1'
#
loop_
_entity.id
_entity.type
_entity.pdbx_description
1 polymer ?
#
loop_
_entity_poly.entity_id
_entity_poly.type
_entity_poly.pdbx_seq_one_letter_code
_entity_poly.pdbx_strand_id
1 'polypeptide(L)'
;MNPDTDSPIMPLFIILGKLTDKAVQKMRDAKERDEKAEEIIQAAGGRLISHYYTFGRYDFVATVELPSAEILASVIIDITRWGTVGTETMTALLPEDIYKMAH
;
A
#
# COMPACT_ATOMS: atom_id res chain seq x y z
N MET A 1 9.46 -0.25 30.24
CA MET A 1 9.44 -0.95 28.95
C MET A 1 9.81 0.03 27.84
N ASN A 2 10.57 -0.44 26.88
CA ASN A 2 11.01 0.39 25.78
C ASN A 2 9.78 0.80 24.94
N PRO A 3 9.60 2.09 24.62
CA PRO A 3 8.48 2.51 23.77
C PRO A 3 8.40 1.75 22.44
N ASP A 4 9.55 1.38 21.87
CA ASP A 4 9.57 0.64 20.61
C ASP A 4 9.00 -0.77 20.76
N THR A 5 9.16 -1.37 21.95
CA THR A 5 8.61 -2.70 22.20
C THR A 5 7.13 -2.63 22.57
N ASP A 6 6.66 -1.44 22.97
CA ASP A 6 5.24 -1.22 23.26
C ASP A 6 4.43 -0.89 22.02
N SER A 7 5.10 -0.40 20.99
CA SER A 7 4.42 -0.05 19.73
C SER A 7 3.98 -1.32 19.03
N PRO A 8 2.72 -1.40 18.62
CA PRO A 8 2.28 -2.55 17.84
C PRO A 8 3.05 -2.60 16.53
N ILE A 9 3.52 -3.80 16.19
CA ILE A 9 4.14 -4.03 14.90
C ILE A 9 3.02 -4.17 13.90
N MET A 10 2.91 -3.20 13.00
CA MET A 10 1.88 -3.25 11.96
C MET A 10 2.34 -4.14 10.81
N PRO A 11 1.41 -4.95 10.27
CA PRO A 11 1.68 -5.68 9.05
C PRO A 11 2.14 -4.78 7.91
N LEU A 12 3.07 -5.30 7.14
CA LEU A 12 3.63 -4.64 5.97
C LEU A 12 3.09 -5.30 4.71
N PHE A 13 2.69 -4.49 3.75
CA PHE A 13 2.14 -4.99 2.49
C PHE A 13 2.80 -4.30 1.31
N ILE A 14 2.95 -5.04 0.22
CA ILE A 14 3.39 -4.48 -1.06
C ILE A 14 2.21 -4.54 -2.00
N ILE A 15 1.87 -3.40 -2.59
CA ILE A 15 0.76 -3.25 -3.51
C ILE A 15 1.33 -3.02 -4.91
N LEU A 16 1.00 -3.92 -5.82
CA LEU A 16 1.32 -3.78 -7.24
C LEU A 16 0.07 -3.31 -7.94
N GLY A 17 0.19 -2.28 -8.76
CA GLY A 17 -0.98 -1.68 -9.37
C GLY A 17 -0.88 -1.50 -10.87
N LYS A 18 -2.04 -1.58 -11.50
CA LYS A 18 -2.21 -1.23 -12.91
C LYS A 18 -3.19 -0.08 -13.01
N LEU A 19 -2.81 0.91 -13.81
CA LEU A 19 -3.70 2.02 -14.10
C LEU A 19 -4.69 1.58 -15.17
N THR A 20 -5.95 2.01 -15.00
CA THR A 20 -6.97 1.79 -16.03
C THR A 20 -6.78 2.81 -17.15
N ASP A 21 -7.42 2.57 -18.30
CA ASP A 21 -7.40 3.53 -19.40
C ASP A 21 -7.90 4.91 -18.95
N LYS A 22 -8.90 4.92 -18.07
CA LYS A 22 -9.44 6.15 -17.50
C LYS A 22 -8.35 6.93 -16.75
N ALA A 23 -7.54 6.23 -15.96
CA ALA A 23 -6.46 6.86 -15.21
C ALA A 23 -5.36 7.37 -16.14
N VAL A 24 -4.99 6.59 -17.15
CA VAL A 24 -3.97 6.98 -18.12
C VAL A 24 -4.39 8.25 -18.87
N GLN A 25 -5.65 8.34 -19.26
CA GLN A 25 -6.18 9.52 -19.95
C GLN A 25 -6.14 10.76 -19.08
N LYS A 26 -6.12 10.62 -17.75
CA LYS A 26 -6.14 11.71 -16.79
C LYS A 26 -4.91 11.73 -15.90
N MET A 27 -3.74 11.52 -16.49
CA MET A 27 -2.49 11.54 -15.71
C MET A 27 -2.20 12.89 -15.06
N ARG A 28 -2.77 13.98 -15.58
CA ARG A 28 -2.65 15.28 -14.94
C ARG A 28 -3.21 15.29 -13.51
N ASP A 29 -4.13 14.36 -13.22
CA ASP A 29 -4.77 14.25 -11.92
C ASP A 29 -4.05 13.25 -10.99
N ALA A 30 -2.94 12.67 -11.44
CA ALA A 30 -2.26 11.60 -10.71
C ALA A 30 -1.83 12.05 -9.31
N LYS A 31 -1.26 13.25 -9.19
CA LYS A 31 -0.81 13.76 -7.89
C LYS A 31 -1.97 13.85 -6.90
N GLU A 32 -3.10 14.37 -7.34
CA GLU A 32 -4.28 14.49 -6.48
C GLU A 32 -4.82 13.13 -6.07
N ARG A 33 -4.85 12.17 -7.01
CA ARG A 33 -5.28 10.80 -6.71
C ARG A 33 -4.37 10.15 -5.68
N ASP A 34 -3.07 10.34 -5.85
CA ASP A 34 -2.07 9.73 -4.95
C ASP A 34 -2.16 10.34 -3.55
N GLU A 35 -2.37 11.65 -3.46
CA GLU A 35 -2.57 12.32 -2.17
C GLU A 35 -3.81 11.80 -1.46
N LYS A 36 -4.91 11.60 -2.19
CA LYS A 36 -6.13 11.04 -1.62
C LYS A 36 -5.93 9.60 -1.15
N ALA A 37 -5.19 8.80 -1.91
CA ALA A 37 -4.89 7.44 -1.51
C ALA A 37 -4.08 7.42 -0.21
N GLU A 38 -3.09 8.30 -0.11
CA GLU A 38 -2.30 8.41 1.12
C GLU A 38 -3.16 8.86 2.31
N GLU A 39 -4.08 9.79 2.10
CA GLU A 39 -5.01 10.22 3.15
C GLU A 39 -5.87 9.05 3.65
N ILE A 40 -6.35 8.20 2.73
CA ILE A 40 -7.14 7.03 3.11
C ILE A 40 -6.30 6.07 3.95
N ILE A 41 -5.05 5.84 3.57
CA ILE A 41 -4.13 4.98 4.31
C ILE A 41 -3.91 5.54 5.72
N GLN A 42 -3.65 6.83 5.83
CA GLN A 42 -3.40 7.49 7.12
C GLN A 42 -4.66 7.46 8.01
N ALA A 43 -5.82 7.72 7.42
CA ALA A 43 -7.09 7.69 8.15
C ALA A 43 -7.41 6.29 8.66
N ALA A 44 -6.92 5.26 8.01
CA ALA A 44 -7.08 3.87 8.43
C ALA A 44 -6.07 3.45 9.51
N GLY A 45 -5.23 4.38 9.96
CA GLY A 45 -4.22 4.12 10.99
C GLY A 45 -2.90 3.60 10.44
N GLY A 46 -2.70 3.70 9.13
CA GLY A 46 -1.51 3.19 8.48
C GLY A 46 -0.55 4.28 8.01
N ARG A 47 0.41 3.84 7.22
CA ARG A 47 1.46 4.72 6.70
C ARG A 47 1.90 4.23 5.33
N LEU A 48 2.02 5.16 4.39
CA LEU A 48 2.64 4.91 3.09
C LEU A 48 4.14 5.03 3.26
N ILE A 49 4.87 3.93 3.03
CA ILE A 49 6.33 3.90 3.21
C ILE A 49 7.02 4.31 1.92
N SER A 50 6.57 3.79 0.79
CA SER A 50 7.16 4.11 -0.51
C SER A 50 6.11 3.98 -1.61
N HIS A 51 6.31 4.74 -2.67
CA HIS A 51 5.45 4.70 -3.85
C HIS A 51 6.31 5.06 -5.06
N TYR A 52 6.29 4.18 -6.05
CA TYR A 52 7.03 4.40 -7.31
C TYR A 52 6.14 4.06 -8.48
N TYR A 53 6.22 4.85 -9.53
CA TYR A 53 5.67 4.46 -10.84
C TYR A 53 6.67 3.57 -11.54
N THR A 54 6.18 2.57 -12.23
CA THR A 54 7.00 1.58 -12.91
C THR A 54 6.57 1.42 -14.36
N PHE A 55 7.42 0.85 -15.18
CA PHE A 55 7.13 0.54 -16.58
C PHE A 55 7.37 -0.95 -16.78
N GLY A 56 6.31 -1.68 -17.15
CA GLY A 56 6.38 -3.12 -17.34
C GLY A 56 5.03 -3.74 -17.05
N ARG A 57 5.05 -4.89 -16.38
CA ARG A 57 3.80 -5.59 -16.06
C ARG A 57 2.88 -4.77 -15.17
N TYR A 58 3.44 -4.01 -14.26
CA TYR A 58 2.69 -3.14 -13.36
C TYR A 58 3.08 -1.70 -13.59
N ASP A 59 2.18 -0.80 -13.25
CA ASP A 59 2.36 0.64 -13.48
C ASP A 59 2.82 1.36 -12.21
N PHE A 60 2.62 0.77 -11.05
CA PHE A 60 3.18 1.31 -9.81
C PHE A 60 3.40 0.21 -8.78
N VAL A 61 4.24 0.52 -7.81
CA VAL A 61 4.47 -0.31 -6.63
C VAL A 61 4.44 0.59 -5.39
N ALA A 62 3.75 0.16 -4.36
CA ALA A 62 3.71 0.89 -3.10
C ALA A 62 3.93 -0.07 -1.94
N THR A 63 4.60 0.42 -0.91
CA THR A 63 4.78 -0.32 0.34
C THR A 63 4.02 0.42 1.43
N VAL A 64 3.17 -0.29 2.15
CA VAL A 64 2.32 0.32 3.18
C VAL A 64 2.36 -0.51 4.46
N GLU A 65 2.20 0.19 5.59
CA GLU A 65 1.89 -0.45 6.86
C GLU A 65 0.42 -0.16 7.18
N LEU A 66 -0.30 -1.17 7.62
CA LEU A 66 -1.70 -1.04 8.03
C LEU A 66 -1.94 -1.95 9.23
N PRO A 67 -2.93 -1.61 10.08
CA PRO A 67 -3.16 -2.38 11.32
C PRO A 67 -3.46 -3.86 11.11
N SER A 68 -4.12 -4.22 10.02
CA SER A 68 -4.51 -5.61 9.76
C SER A 68 -4.81 -5.82 8.28
N ALA A 69 -4.93 -7.08 7.89
CA ALA A 69 -5.32 -7.44 6.53
C ALA A 69 -6.76 -6.97 6.23
N GLU A 70 -7.64 -6.98 7.22
CA GLU A 70 -9.02 -6.52 7.06
C GLU A 70 -9.04 -5.02 6.77
N ILE A 71 -8.23 -4.24 7.47
CA ILE A 71 -8.11 -2.80 7.22
C ILE A 71 -7.51 -2.55 5.84
N LEU A 72 -6.51 -3.34 5.44
CA LEU A 72 -5.97 -3.25 4.10
C LEU A 72 -7.05 -3.47 3.04
N ALA A 73 -7.88 -4.49 3.21
CA ALA A 73 -8.97 -4.78 2.27
C ALA A 73 -9.92 -3.58 2.16
N SER A 74 -10.25 -2.95 3.28
CA SER A 74 -11.08 -1.75 3.31
C SER A 74 -10.45 -0.61 2.51
N VAL A 75 -9.16 -0.38 2.70
CA VAL A 75 -8.40 0.66 1.99
C VAL A 75 -8.40 0.39 0.49
N ILE A 76 -8.13 -0.86 0.10
CA ILE A 76 -8.10 -1.26 -1.32
C ILE A 76 -9.47 -1.04 -1.97
N ILE A 77 -10.55 -1.41 -1.28
CA ILE A 77 -11.91 -1.20 -1.79
C ILE A 77 -12.15 0.30 -2.01
N ASP A 78 -11.79 1.13 -1.06
CA ASP A 78 -12.00 2.57 -1.16
C ASP A 78 -11.23 3.18 -2.34
N ILE A 79 -9.99 2.75 -2.54
CA ILE A 79 -9.15 3.28 -3.62
C ILE A 79 -9.62 2.75 -4.99
N THR A 80 -9.90 1.46 -5.10
CA THR A 80 -10.26 0.85 -6.38
C THR A 80 -11.65 1.25 -6.84
N ARG A 81 -12.51 1.68 -5.92
CA ARG A 81 -13.86 2.17 -6.22
C ARG A 81 -13.85 3.35 -7.20
N TRP A 82 -12.76 4.11 -7.26
CA TRP A 82 -12.65 5.23 -8.19
C TRP A 82 -12.55 4.78 -9.65
N GLY A 83 -12.25 3.49 -9.89
CA GLY A 83 -12.13 2.95 -11.24
C GLY A 83 -10.85 3.35 -11.96
N THR A 84 -9.83 3.80 -11.20
CA THR A 84 -8.56 4.26 -11.78
C THR A 84 -7.44 3.25 -11.67
N VAL A 85 -7.55 2.27 -10.76
CA VAL A 85 -6.50 1.27 -10.56
C VAL A 85 -7.10 -0.11 -10.31
N GLY A 86 -6.34 -1.14 -10.71
CA GLY A 86 -6.51 -2.49 -10.24
C GLY A 86 -5.25 -2.87 -9.46
N THR A 87 -5.39 -3.67 -8.42
CA THR A 87 -4.27 -3.96 -7.53
C THR A 87 -4.07 -5.43 -7.26
N GLU A 88 -2.84 -5.79 -6.96
CA GLU A 88 -2.45 -7.09 -6.44
C GLU A 88 -1.61 -6.80 -5.19
N THR A 89 -1.97 -7.42 -4.07
CA THR A 89 -1.31 -7.13 -2.80
C THR A 89 -0.62 -8.36 -2.26
N MET A 90 0.57 -8.16 -1.74
CA MET A 90 1.36 -9.22 -1.10
C MET A 90 1.65 -8.83 0.33
N THR A 91 1.56 -9.82 1.24
CA THR A 91 2.07 -9.63 2.60
C THR A 91 3.59 -9.64 2.53
N ALA A 92 4.22 -8.66 3.17
CA ALA A 92 5.66 -8.54 3.18
C ALA A 92 6.19 -8.76 4.60
N LEU A 93 7.30 -9.47 4.69
CA LEU A 93 7.99 -9.69 5.94
C LEU A 93 9.41 -9.17 5.81
N LEU A 94 9.93 -8.60 6.89
CA LEU A 94 11.32 -8.18 6.91
C LEU A 94 12.22 -9.41 6.87
N PRO A 95 13.36 -9.34 6.18
CA PRO A 95 14.31 -10.45 6.17
C PRO A 95 14.68 -10.95 7.57
N GLU A 96 14.81 -10.03 8.52
CA GLU A 96 15.14 -10.37 9.92
C GLU A 96 14.11 -11.29 10.56
N ASP A 97 12.83 -11.10 10.23
CA ASP A 97 11.77 -11.94 10.77
C ASP A 97 11.87 -13.36 10.21
N ILE A 98 12.23 -13.47 8.93
CA ILE A 98 12.47 -14.78 8.31
C ILE A 98 13.66 -15.47 8.95
N TYR A 99 14.74 -14.71 9.18
CA TYR A 99 15.96 -15.27 9.81
C TYR A 99 15.69 -15.83 11.21
N LYS A 100 14.80 -15.16 11.96
CA LYS A 100 14.44 -15.62 13.30
C LYS A 100 13.61 -16.93 13.27
N MET A 101 12.84 -17.13 12.24
CA MET A 101 12.01 -18.33 12.09
C MET A 101 12.79 -19.53 11.54
N ALA A 102 13.86 -19.26 10.79
CA ALA A 102 14.70 -20.31 10.19
C ALA A 102 15.77 -20.74 11.20
N HIS A 103 15.85 -22.04 11.43
CA HIS A 103 16.83 -22.62 12.38
C HIS A 103 17.87 -23.45 11.65
#